data_73fb0dd7544f8a6c41aab876912943aa
#
_entry.id   73fb0dd7544f8a6c41aab876912943aa
#
_cell.length_a   1.000
_cell.length_b   1.000
_cell.length_c   1.000
_cell.angle_alpha   90.00
_cell.angle_beta   90.00
_cell.angle_gamma   90.00
#
_symmetry.space_group_name_H-M   'P 1'
#
loop_
_entity.id
_entity.type
_entity.pdbx_description
1 polymer ?
#
loop_
_entity_poly.entity_id
_entity_poly.type
_entity_poly.pdbx_seq_one_letter_code
_entity_poly.pdbx_strand_id
1 'polypeptide(L)'
;MGKEKKIICWSVMVLTCLIIVWGCTSTPKTLDPSVSGPQVIVNPETIRLSVSKLKDTHIVFEGSGFKSGDSVLVTLLGPTETKVFVAEAPIKPDGTFKAAVPPLTKFMEILRADVTFDEKFQNVVVISQPPIPEGVYTAKAGSMISKQTAETKLTVKGPTVIDSLKDWIGGLTGKIKHKKKK
;
A
#
# COMPACT_ATOMS: atom_id res chain seq x y z
N MET A 1 45.35 -24.12 22.75
CA MET A 1 44.10 -24.73 22.22
C MET A 1 42.80 -23.90 22.42
N GLY A 2 42.91 -22.59 22.67
CA GLY A 2 41.74 -21.73 23.00
C GLY A 2 41.35 -20.69 21.95
N LYS A 3 42.27 -20.24 21.10
CA LYS A 3 41.97 -19.16 20.14
C LYS A 3 41.27 -19.64 18.87
N GLU A 4 41.61 -20.79 18.37
CA GLU A 4 40.98 -21.37 17.17
C GLU A 4 39.48 -21.71 17.35
N LYS A 5 39.11 -22.25 18.51
CA LYS A 5 37.70 -22.56 18.82
C LYS A 5 36.82 -21.31 18.91
N LYS A 6 37.37 -20.17 19.36
CA LYS A 6 36.64 -18.89 19.42
C LYS A 6 36.39 -18.29 18.04
N ILE A 7 37.33 -18.41 17.11
CA ILE A 7 37.25 -17.91 15.74
C ILE A 7 36.17 -18.73 14.96
N ILE A 8 36.22 -20.06 15.12
CA ILE A 8 35.21 -20.94 14.49
C ILE A 8 33.79 -20.65 15.01
N CYS A 9 33.63 -20.45 16.33
CA CYS A 9 32.33 -20.12 16.91
C CYS A 9 31.79 -18.76 16.43
N TRP A 10 32.66 -17.76 16.28
CA TRP A 10 32.30 -16.44 15.74
C TRP A 10 31.94 -16.50 14.25
N SER A 11 32.67 -17.26 13.44
CA SER A 11 32.37 -17.47 12.02
C SER A 11 31.05 -18.17 11.80
N VAL A 12 30.73 -19.20 12.61
CA VAL A 12 29.44 -19.91 12.55
C VAL A 12 28.28 -18.99 12.97
N MET A 13 28.48 -18.15 13.99
CA MET A 13 27.45 -17.22 14.46
C MET A 13 27.16 -16.12 13.41
N VAL A 14 28.17 -15.60 12.73
CA VAL A 14 28.01 -14.61 11.65
C VAL A 14 27.36 -15.25 10.43
N LEU A 15 27.70 -16.49 10.08
CA LEU A 15 27.11 -17.21 8.96
C LEU A 15 25.64 -17.55 9.22
N THR A 16 25.26 -17.89 10.45
CA THR A 16 23.87 -18.16 10.84
C THR A 16 23.01 -16.91 10.81
N CYS A 17 23.56 -15.74 11.18
CA CYS A 17 22.84 -14.46 11.07
C CYS A 17 22.59 -14.03 9.61
N LEU A 18 23.47 -14.39 8.68
CA LEU A 18 23.30 -14.05 7.25
C LEU A 18 22.17 -14.84 6.57
N ILE A 19 21.83 -16.02 7.05
CA ILE A 19 20.78 -16.88 6.46
C ILE A 19 19.35 -16.40 6.82
N ILE A 20 19.20 -15.65 7.92
CA ILE A 20 17.88 -15.20 8.42
C ILE A 20 17.33 -14.01 7.63
N VAL A 21 18.11 -13.38 6.75
CA VAL A 21 17.74 -12.16 6.01
C VAL A 21 17.03 -12.46 4.67
N TRP A 22 16.83 -13.71 4.31
CA TRP A 22 16.01 -14.06 3.13
C TRP A 22 14.53 -13.91 3.50
N GLY A 23 14.11 -12.63 3.58
CA GLY A 23 12.74 -12.27 3.88
C GLY A 23 11.78 -12.84 2.83
N CYS A 24 10.67 -13.37 3.30
CA CYS A 24 9.52 -13.76 2.49
C CYS A 24 9.09 -12.61 1.59
N THR A 25 9.52 -12.60 0.35
CA THR A 25 8.88 -11.79 -0.69
C THR A 25 7.56 -12.46 -1.02
N SER A 26 6.44 -11.84 -0.67
CA SER A 26 5.12 -12.32 -1.07
C SER A 26 5.07 -12.33 -2.60
N THR A 27 4.80 -13.51 -3.18
CA THR A 27 4.59 -13.64 -4.63
C THR A 27 3.42 -12.74 -5.03
N PRO A 28 3.56 -11.89 -6.07
CA PRO A 28 2.45 -11.11 -6.57
C PRO A 28 1.28 -12.00 -6.97
N LYS A 29 0.08 -11.59 -6.61
CA LYS A 29 -1.14 -12.28 -7.00
C LYS A 29 -1.38 -12.08 -8.50
N THR A 30 -1.90 -13.11 -9.16
CA THR A 30 -2.28 -13.07 -10.57
C THR A 30 -3.76 -13.35 -10.74
N LEU A 31 -4.35 -12.84 -11.82
CA LEU A 31 -5.73 -13.14 -12.20
C LEU A 31 -5.85 -14.62 -12.59
N ASP A 32 -6.97 -15.25 -12.21
CA ASP A 32 -7.24 -16.64 -12.55
C ASP A 32 -7.95 -16.71 -13.92
N PRO A 33 -7.32 -17.28 -14.96
CA PRO A 33 -7.92 -17.37 -16.28
C PRO A 33 -9.14 -18.30 -16.36
N SER A 34 -9.35 -19.15 -15.36
CA SER A 34 -10.49 -20.07 -15.30
C SER A 34 -11.79 -19.42 -14.81
N VAL A 35 -11.69 -18.24 -14.19
CA VAL A 35 -12.86 -17.52 -13.68
C VAL A 35 -13.58 -16.82 -14.83
N SER A 36 -14.82 -17.23 -15.06
CA SER A 36 -15.72 -16.53 -15.98
C SER A 36 -16.44 -15.40 -15.27
N GLY A 37 -16.26 -14.16 -15.75
CA GLY A 37 -16.88 -12.96 -15.19
C GLY A 37 -15.88 -12.00 -14.54
N PRO A 38 -16.40 -10.90 -13.95
CA PRO A 38 -15.57 -9.87 -13.37
C PRO A 38 -14.77 -10.39 -12.18
N GLN A 39 -13.45 -10.19 -12.21
CA GLN A 39 -12.54 -10.46 -11.11
C GLN A 39 -11.59 -9.30 -10.90
N VAL A 40 -11.08 -9.15 -9.67
CA VAL A 40 -10.09 -8.13 -9.29
C VAL A 40 -9.10 -8.69 -8.28
N ILE A 41 -7.86 -8.31 -8.42
CA ILE A 41 -6.78 -8.56 -7.47
C ILE A 41 -6.12 -7.25 -7.09
N VAL A 42 -5.34 -7.27 -5.99
CA VAL A 42 -4.53 -6.13 -5.56
C VAL A 42 -3.10 -6.58 -5.23
N ASN A 43 -2.15 -5.80 -5.66
CA ASN A 43 -0.74 -5.99 -5.35
C ASN A 43 -0.14 -4.67 -4.81
N PRO A 44 0.47 -4.70 -3.61
CA PRO A 44 0.51 -5.81 -2.64
C PRO A 44 -0.83 -5.99 -1.88
N GLU A 45 -1.07 -7.19 -1.34
CA GLU A 45 -2.27 -7.47 -0.52
C GLU A 45 -2.22 -6.86 0.89
N THR A 46 -1.06 -6.33 1.28
CA THR A 46 -0.87 -5.67 2.57
C THR A 46 -0.15 -4.36 2.38
N ILE A 47 -0.70 -3.29 2.96
CA ILE A 47 -0.08 -1.96 3.02
C ILE A 47 0.12 -1.54 4.47
N ARG A 48 1.03 -0.57 4.71
CA ARG A 48 1.32 -0.03 6.03
C ARG A 48 1.10 1.48 6.09
N LEU A 49 0.50 1.92 7.18
CA LEU A 49 0.14 3.31 7.45
C LEU A 49 1.37 4.10 7.96
N SER A 50 2.33 4.34 7.09
CA SER A 50 3.51 5.15 7.33
C SER A 50 3.75 6.03 6.10
N VAL A 51 4.12 7.27 6.30
CA VAL A 51 4.42 8.22 5.21
C VAL A 51 5.55 7.69 4.35
N SER A 52 6.67 7.30 4.98
CA SER A 52 7.85 6.77 4.30
C SER A 52 7.55 5.50 3.53
N LYS A 53 6.80 4.57 4.13
CA LYS A 53 6.48 3.30 3.48
C LYS A 53 5.45 3.45 2.37
N LEU A 54 4.38 4.22 2.59
CA LEU A 54 3.30 4.36 1.62
C LEU A 54 3.74 5.15 0.38
N LYS A 55 4.67 6.11 0.55
CA LYS A 55 5.30 6.83 -0.56
C LYS A 55 5.87 5.87 -1.59
N ASP A 56 6.62 4.86 -1.14
CA ASP A 56 7.37 3.93 -1.99
C ASP A 56 6.55 2.68 -2.38
N THR A 57 5.35 2.49 -1.78
CA THR A 57 4.51 1.34 -2.08
C THR A 57 3.68 1.60 -3.33
N HIS A 58 3.87 0.80 -4.38
CA HIS A 58 3.03 0.81 -5.58
C HIS A 58 1.82 -0.09 -5.34
N ILE A 59 0.65 0.51 -5.13
CA ILE A 59 -0.61 -0.21 -4.95
C ILE A 59 -1.31 -0.24 -6.31
N VAL A 60 -1.56 -1.44 -6.83
CA VAL A 60 -2.15 -1.64 -8.14
C VAL A 60 -3.29 -2.64 -8.04
N PHE A 61 -4.44 -2.26 -8.57
CA PHE A 61 -5.58 -3.14 -8.77
C PHE A 61 -5.59 -3.59 -10.23
N GLU A 62 -5.67 -4.88 -10.46
CA GLU A 62 -5.79 -5.46 -11.80
C GLU A 62 -7.06 -6.30 -11.84
N GLY A 63 -7.80 -6.21 -12.95
CA GLY A 63 -9.02 -6.98 -13.11
C GLY A 63 -9.25 -7.42 -14.54
N SER A 64 -10.14 -8.41 -14.70
CA SER A 64 -10.57 -8.92 -15.99
C SER A 64 -12.06 -9.31 -15.98
N GLY A 65 -12.62 -9.59 -17.15
CA GLY A 65 -14.03 -10.00 -17.30
C GLY A 65 -15.02 -8.84 -17.23
N PHE A 66 -14.56 -7.59 -17.30
CA PHE A 66 -15.40 -6.40 -17.34
C PHE A 66 -15.78 -6.03 -18.78
N LYS A 67 -16.88 -5.31 -18.94
CA LYS A 67 -17.33 -4.84 -20.26
C LYS A 67 -16.39 -3.75 -20.79
N SER A 68 -15.86 -3.95 -22.00
CA SER A 68 -15.00 -2.96 -22.64
C SER A 68 -15.70 -1.63 -22.92
N GLY A 69 -14.91 -0.54 -22.98
CA GLY A 69 -15.42 0.82 -23.24
C GLY A 69 -16.08 1.50 -22.01
N ASP A 70 -15.96 0.91 -20.83
CA ASP A 70 -16.38 1.46 -19.54
C ASP A 70 -15.15 1.85 -18.69
N SER A 71 -15.39 2.44 -17.53
CA SER A 71 -14.36 2.74 -16.52
C SER A 71 -14.68 2.02 -15.21
N VAL A 72 -13.63 1.60 -14.51
CA VAL A 72 -13.74 1.00 -13.19
C VAL A 72 -13.33 2.01 -12.11
N LEU A 73 -14.14 2.09 -11.08
CA LEU A 73 -13.89 2.82 -9.85
C LEU A 73 -13.56 1.83 -8.73
N VAL A 74 -12.41 2.02 -8.05
CA VAL A 74 -12.01 1.17 -6.93
C VAL A 74 -12.22 1.90 -5.60
N THR A 75 -13.02 1.27 -4.73
CA THR A 75 -13.35 1.79 -3.40
C THR A 75 -12.94 0.77 -2.34
N LEU A 76 -12.31 1.23 -1.27
CA LEU A 76 -12.03 0.43 -0.09
C LEU A 76 -13.19 0.57 0.91
N LEU A 77 -13.76 -0.55 1.31
CA LEU A 77 -14.77 -0.65 2.35
C LEU A 77 -14.15 -1.34 3.55
N GLY A 78 -14.07 -0.66 4.67
CA GLY A 78 -13.29 -1.10 5.82
C GLY A 78 -14.05 -1.09 7.14
N PRO A 79 -13.35 -1.30 8.26
CA PRO A 79 -13.92 -1.21 9.60
C PRO A 79 -14.56 0.16 9.85
N THR A 80 -15.50 0.21 10.81
CA THR A 80 -16.16 1.44 11.25
C THR A 80 -16.79 2.26 10.10
N GLU A 81 -17.40 1.56 9.13
CA GLU A 81 -18.05 2.16 7.96
C GLU A 81 -17.10 3.02 7.11
N THR A 82 -15.79 2.79 7.25
CA THR A 82 -14.79 3.51 6.45
C THR A 82 -14.97 3.18 4.99
N LYS A 83 -15.19 4.21 4.18
CA LYS A 83 -15.29 4.13 2.73
C LYS A 83 -14.36 5.16 2.09
N VAL A 84 -13.39 4.71 1.32
CA VAL A 84 -12.43 5.58 0.63
C VAL A 84 -12.31 5.19 -0.83
N PHE A 85 -12.31 6.19 -1.70
CA PHE A 85 -12.01 6.05 -3.12
C PHE A 85 -10.50 6.05 -3.31
N VAL A 86 -9.97 5.09 -4.09
CA VAL A 86 -8.51 4.95 -4.20
C VAL A 86 -7.97 4.95 -5.62
N ALA A 87 -8.73 4.49 -6.61
CA ALA A 87 -8.24 4.44 -7.98
C ALA A 87 -9.39 4.38 -9.00
N GLU A 88 -9.07 4.81 -10.20
CA GLU A 88 -9.92 4.70 -11.39
C GLU A 88 -9.06 4.27 -12.58
N ALA A 89 -9.64 3.51 -13.51
CA ALA A 89 -9.00 3.17 -14.76
C ALA A 89 -10.03 2.84 -15.85
N PRO A 90 -9.71 3.11 -17.13
CA PRO A 90 -10.51 2.65 -18.25
C PRO A 90 -10.36 1.13 -18.41
N ILE A 91 -11.45 0.50 -18.84
CA ILE A 91 -11.47 -0.93 -19.22
C ILE A 91 -11.03 -1.05 -20.67
N LYS A 92 -10.01 -1.89 -20.89
CA LYS A 92 -9.47 -2.17 -22.22
C LYS A 92 -10.44 -2.97 -23.08
N PRO A 93 -10.18 -3.05 -24.42
CA PRO A 93 -11.02 -3.84 -25.33
C PRO A 93 -11.10 -5.34 -24.97
N ASP A 94 -10.07 -5.89 -24.31
CA ASP A 94 -10.01 -7.27 -23.83
C ASP A 94 -10.75 -7.50 -22.49
N GLY A 95 -11.43 -6.49 -21.97
CA GLY A 95 -12.14 -6.56 -20.69
C GLY A 95 -11.23 -6.50 -19.46
N THR A 96 -9.95 -6.18 -19.61
CA THR A 96 -9.00 -6.00 -18.50
C THR A 96 -8.86 -4.53 -18.10
N PHE A 97 -8.45 -4.31 -16.85
CA PHE A 97 -8.03 -2.98 -16.40
C PHE A 97 -6.82 -3.07 -15.46
N LYS A 98 -6.11 -1.96 -15.33
CA LYS A 98 -5.02 -1.77 -14.38
C LYS A 98 -5.14 -0.39 -13.77
N ALA A 99 -5.55 -0.33 -12.49
CA ALA A 99 -5.75 0.90 -11.73
C ALA A 99 -4.67 1.04 -10.67
N ALA A 100 -3.71 1.94 -10.89
CA ALA A 100 -2.70 2.29 -9.90
C ALA A 100 -3.24 3.38 -8.97
N VAL A 101 -3.02 3.23 -7.66
CA VAL A 101 -3.38 4.27 -6.69
C VAL A 101 -2.41 5.45 -6.84
N PRO A 102 -2.89 6.66 -7.18
CA PRO A 102 -2.04 7.82 -7.33
C PRO A 102 -1.32 8.17 -6.02
N PRO A 103 -0.08 8.70 -6.06
CA PRO A 103 0.65 9.08 -4.86
C PRO A 103 -0.14 10.04 -3.97
N LEU A 104 -0.79 11.04 -4.55
CA LEU A 104 -1.59 12.02 -3.81
C LEU A 104 -2.78 11.35 -3.10
N THR A 105 -3.49 10.46 -3.78
CA THR A 105 -4.61 9.70 -3.19
C THR A 105 -4.17 8.86 -2.00
N LYS A 106 -2.97 8.24 -2.03
CA LYS A 106 -2.43 7.51 -0.89
C LYS A 106 -2.30 8.41 0.35
N PHE A 107 -1.84 9.64 0.18
CA PHE A 107 -1.70 10.56 1.30
C PHE A 107 -3.04 11.14 1.75
N MET A 108 -3.87 11.61 0.83
CA MET A 108 -5.13 12.26 1.17
C MET A 108 -6.17 11.27 1.70
N GLU A 109 -6.34 10.14 1.04
CA GLU A 109 -7.43 9.21 1.36
C GLU A 109 -7.02 8.15 2.41
N ILE A 110 -5.79 7.62 2.34
CA ILE A 110 -5.36 6.55 3.23
C ILE A 110 -4.71 7.13 4.50
N LEU A 111 -3.77 8.06 4.37
CA LEU A 111 -3.12 8.69 5.54
C LEU A 111 -3.89 9.90 6.08
N ARG A 112 -4.91 10.41 5.39
CA ARG A 112 -5.66 11.62 5.75
C ARG A 112 -4.73 12.81 6.01
N ALA A 113 -3.75 12.96 5.15
CA ALA A 113 -2.71 13.97 5.19
C ALA A 113 -2.77 14.87 3.95
N ASP A 114 -2.49 16.13 4.13
CA ASP A 114 -2.34 17.09 3.05
C ASP A 114 -0.90 17.07 2.53
N VAL A 115 -0.70 17.33 1.25
CA VAL A 115 0.62 17.53 0.66
C VAL A 115 0.77 19.00 0.31
N THR A 116 1.78 19.66 0.88
CA THR A 116 2.08 21.07 0.65
C THR A 116 3.54 21.24 0.21
N PHE A 117 3.93 22.47 -0.13
CA PHE A 117 5.31 22.83 -0.43
C PHE A 117 5.88 23.69 0.69
N ASP A 118 7.14 23.46 1.03
CA ASP A 118 7.88 24.37 1.91
C ASP A 118 8.43 25.58 1.13
N GLU A 119 9.13 26.47 1.84
CA GLU A 119 9.76 27.66 1.26
C GLU A 119 10.81 27.34 0.17
N LYS A 120 11.29 26.08 0.13
CA LYS A 120 12.24 25.57 -0.87
C LYS A 120 11.56 24.75 -1.97
N PHE A 121 10.23 24.85 -2.09
CA PHE A 121 9.40 24.07 -3.03
C PHE A 121 9.54 22.54 -2.89
N GLN A 122 9.91 22.05 -1.70
CA GLN A 122 9.94 20.62 -1.40
C GLN A 122 8.59 20.14 -0.86
N ASN A 123 8.18 18.95 -1.26
CA ASN A 123 6.95 18.34 -0.78
C ASN A 123 7.01 18.08 0.73
N VAL A 124 6.03 18.59 1.46
CA VAL A 124 5.82 18.38 2.90
C VAL A 124 4.48 17.70 3.10
N VAL A 125 4.48 16.58 3.81
CA VAL A 125 3.26 15.87 4.20
C VAL A 125 2.80 16.40 5.54
N VAL A 126 1.57 16.92 5.60
CA VAL A 126 0.95 17.47 6.81
C VAL A 126 -0.15 16.53 7.26
N ILE A 127 0.09 15.77 8.32
CA ILE A 127 -0.91 14.87 8.90
C ILE A 127 -1.94 15.72 9.63
N SER A 128 -3.15 15.78 9.09
CA SER A 128 -4.26 16.60 9.60
C SER A 128 -5.24 15.80 10.46
N GLN A 129 -5.38 14.51 10.21
CA GLN A 129 -6.28 13.59 10.90
C GLN A 129 -5.61 12.23 11.10
N PRO A 130 -6.12 11.38 12.03
CA PRO A 130 -5.68 9.99 12.11
C PRO A 130 -5.87 9.28 10.76
N PRO A 131 -4.94 8.42 10.34
CA PRO A 131 -5.09 7.58 9.15
C PRO A 131 -6.36 6.73 9.21
N ILE A 132 -6.71 6.10 8.09
CA ILE A 132 -7.80 5.11 8.10
C ILE A 132 -7.50 4.00 9.12
N PRO A 133 -8.51 3.37 9.74
CA PRO A 133 -8.29 2.31 10.72
C PRO A 133 -7.50 1.13 10.15
N GLU A 134 -6.73 0.46 11.01
CA GLU A 134 -6.12 -0.83 10.67
C GLU A 134 -7.20 -1.90 10.53
N GLY A 135 -6.96 -2.87 9.64
CA GLY A 135 -7.89 -3.98 9.44
C GLY A 135 -7.89 -4.53 8.02
N VAL A 136 -8.82 -5.42 7.77
CA VAL A 136 -9.05 -5.99 6.44
C VAL A 136 -10.14 -5.18 5.74
N TYR A 137 -9.80 -4.66 4.58
CA TYR A 137 -10.68 -3.90 3.71
C TYR A 137 -11.14 -4.77 2.55
N THR A 138 -12.39 -4.63 2.16
CA THR A 138 -12.89 -5.13 0.89
C THR A 138 -12.65 -4.05 -0.17
N ALA A 139 -11.76 -4.31 -1.10
CA ALA A 139 -11.56 -3.48 -2.27
C ALA A 139 -12.58 -3.87 -3.33
N LYS A 140 -13.55 -3.00 -3.56
CA LYS A 140 -14.61 -3.19 -4.55
C LYS A 140 -14.29 -2.42 -5.82
N ALA A 141 -14.11 -3.14 -6.90
CA ALA A 141 -14.02 -2.60 -8.25
C ALA A 141 -15.42 -2.59 -8.86
N GLY A 142 -15.93 -1.41 -9.22
CA GLY A 142 -17.25 -1.25 -9.82
C GLY A 142 -17.17 -0.52 -11.14
N SER A 143 -17.71 -1.07 -12.22
CA SER A 143 -17.83 -0.40 -13.50
C SER A 143 -18.93 0.66 -13.47
N MET A 144 -18.68 1.81 -14.10
CA MET A 144 -19.56 2.97 -13.99
C MET A 144 -20.85 2.84 -14.79
N ILE A 145 -20.77 2.29 -15.97
CA ILE A 145 -21.91 2.16 -16.91
C ILE A 145 -22.56 0.77 -16.78
N SER A 146 -21.77 -0.29 -16.94
CA SER A 146 -22.29 -1.66 -16.97
C SER A 146 -22.68 -2.22 -15.60
N LYS A 147 -22.33 -1.52 -14.50
CA LYS A 147 -22.63 -1.88 -13.11
C LYS A 147 -22.08 -3.25 -12.68
N GLN A 148 -21.13 -3.79 -13.42
CA GLN A 148 -20.41 -4.99 -13.02
C GLN A 148 -19.53 -4.71 -11.80
N THR A 149 -19.39 -5.68 -10.90
CA THR A 149 -18.58 -5.52 -9.69
C THR A 149 -17.73 -6.75 -9.43
N ALA A 150 -16.54 -6.53 -8.87
CA ALA A 150 -15.68 -7.58 -8.33
C ALA A 150 -15.05 -7.09 -7.03
N GLU A 151 -14.66 -8.01 -6.16
CA GLU A 151 -14.13 -7.68 -4.85
C GLU A 151 -12.86 -8.47 -4.55
N THR A 152 -11.94 -7.85 -3.83
CA THR A 152 -10.72 -8.49 -3.29
C THR A 152 -10.42 -7.94 -1.91
N LYS A 153 -9.54 -8.60 -1.17
CA LYS A 153 -9.15 -8.15 0.18
C LYS A 153 -7.83 -7.40 0.14
N LEU A 154 -7.77 -6.28 0.86
CA LEU A 154 -6.56 -5.50 1.14
C LEU A 154 -6.39 -5.39 2.65
N THR A 155 -5.26 -5.80 3.18
CA THR A 155 -4.94 -5.67 4.60
C THR A 155 -4.19 -4.37 4.86
N VAL A 156 -4.73 -3.54 5.76
CA VAL A 156 -4.11 -2.30 6.22
C VAL A 156 -3.53 -2.53 7.60
N LYS A 157 -2.23 -2.34 7.75
CA LYS A 157 -1.49 -2.51 9.02
C LYS A 157 -0.85 -1.20 9.45
N GLY A 158 -0.65 -1.06 10.75
CA GLY A 158 0.13 0.03 11.32
C GLY A 158 1.60 0.02 10.88
N PRO A 159 2.32 1.11 11.17
CA PRO A 159 3.75 1.20 10.89
C PRO A 159 4.54 0.17 11.71
N THR A 160 5.64 -0.34 11.13
CA THR A 160 6.63 -1.06 11.93
C THR A 160 7.48 -0.08 12.73
N VAL A 161 8.29 -0.59 13.67
CA VAL A 161 9.27 0.22 14.40
C VAL A 161 10.20 0.97 13.44
N ILE A 162 10.63 0.31 12.37
CA ILE A 162 11.50 0.92 11.36
C ILE A 162 10.75 2.01 10.57
N ASP A 163 9.49 1.76 10.21
CA ASP A 163 8.65 2.74 9.53
C ASP A 163 8.44 3.98 10.41
N SER A 164 8.13 3.78 11.70
CA SER A 164 7.95 4.85 12.68
C SER A 164 9.22 5.66 12.87
N LEU A 165 10.40 5.02 12.90
CA LEU A 165 11.69 5.70 12.99
C LEU A 165 11.95 6.57 11.75
N LYS A 166 11.65 6.06 10.56
CA LYS A 166 11.79 6.84 9.31
C LYS A 166 10.85 8.04 9.29
N ASP A 167 9.60 7.86 9.70
CA ASP A 167 8.61 8.94 9.79
C ASP A 167 9.02 9.99 10.83
N TRP A 168 9.58 9.57 11.97
CA TRP A 168 10.14 10.47 12.98
C TRP A 168 11.31 11.30 12.43
N ILE A 169 12.25 10.67 11.70
CA ILE A 169 13.33 11.39 11.00
C ILE A 169 12.74 12.37 9.97
N GLY A 170 11.69 11.97 9.26
CA GLY A 170 10.95 12.85 8.35
C GLY A 170 10.37 14.07 9.07
N GLY A 171 9.90 13.89 10.31
CA GLY A 171 9.45 14.96 11.19
C GLY A 171 10.58 15.92 11.59
N LEU A 172 11.75 15.39 11.98
CA LEU A 172 12.92 16.21 12.32
C LEU A 172 13.45 17.02 11.14
N THR A 173 13.38 16.47 9.94
CA THR A 173 13.82 17.16 8.70
C THR A 173 12.77 18.09 8.10
N GLY A 174 11.60 18.25 8.75
CA GLY A 174 10.51 19.11 8.29
C GLY A 174 9.70 18.57 7.09
N LYS A 175 9.99 17.35 6.62
CA LYS A 175 9.27 16.70 5.51
C LYS A 175 7.92 16.15 5.93
N ILE A 176 7.73 15.89 7.22
CA ILE A 176 6.46 15.44 7.82
C ILE A 176 6.12 16.42 8.94
N LYS A 177 4.91 16.95 8.91
CA LYS A 177 4.40 17.86 9.94
C LYS A 177 3.08 17.33 10.47
N HIS A 178 2.80 17.58 11.75
CA HIS A 178 1.50 17.31 12.33
C HIS A 178 0.77 18.62 12.56
N LYS A 179 -0.48 18.70 12.11
CA LYS A 179 -1.31 19.87 12.36
C LYS A 179 -1.56 19.98 13.87
N LYS A 180 -1.14 21.07 14.50
CA LYS A 180 -1.44 21.31 15.91
C LYS A 180 -2.97 21.39 16.09
N LYS A 181 -3.53 20.55 16.98
CA LYS A 181 -4.90 20.76 17.45
C LYS A 181 -4.96 22.15 18.12
N LYS A 182 -5.83 23.01 17.59
CA LYS A 182 -6.22 24.24 18.31
C LYS A 182 -7.14 23.88 19.47
#